data_586c6da3ff932ac80be644d0590ff014
#
_entry.id   586c6da3ff932ac80be644d0590ff014
#
_cell.length_a   1.000
_cell.length_b   1.000
_cell.length_c   1.000
_cell.angle_alpha   90.00
_cell.angle_beta   90.00
_cell.angle_gamma   90.00
#
_symmetry.space_group_name_H-M   'P 1'
#
loop_
_entity.id
_entity.type
_entity.pdbx_description
1 polymer ?
#
loop_
_entity_poly.entity_id
_entity_poly.type
_entity_poly.pdbx_seq_one_letter_code
_entity_poly.pdbx_strand_id
1 'polypeptide(L)'
;MSLSPGAGAVAEDTATLSGSGTTLNIATWGGAYGQSQETAYFGPFAKETGTTVSTETYDGSLAKIKEMIDGSDTEVDVVDVSNGTLGALCNDGLLEPIEASSLGAAPDGQSADQDFLSGGISACGVASVAWSEAIAFDRQAFTKAQPSQIGDLLNIKRFPGKRALPNGPRYTLELALLADGVDTAEIYNQLATPEGVDRAFKALDKIKDNVLWWDNAQDPISWLLEKKVSMAAGYSGRIFRAVVGDRQRLGFVWDGQIYDLDLWAIPKGAKNKDGAKRFITFATDPARLAAQAQLIAYGPMRKSAITLVGKHPVIAVDMKEFLPTAPDNFKKALRFDEAWWNQHGEELAKRFQEWRPPPPPPEADKPREAEAAKGKDARPSTSQAAP
;
A
#
# COMPACT_ATOMS: atom_id res chain seq x y z
N MET A 1 26.68 60.80 -41.21
CA MET A 1 25.36 60.16 -41.03
C MET A 1 25.60 58.78 -40.43
N SER A 2 25.41 58.69 -39.14
CA SER A 2 25.63 57.46 -38.38
C SER A 2 24.30 56.97 -37.91
N LEU A 3 23.95 55.74 -38.30
CA LEU A 3 22.79 55.03 -37.83
C LEU A 3 23.22 53.91 -36.89
N SER A 4 22.90 54.07 -35.60
CA SER A 4 22.99 53.00 -34.60
C SER A 4 21.70 52.14 -34.65
N PRO A 5 21.81 50.81 -34.57
CA PRO A 5 20.63 49.94 -34.30
C PRO A 5 20.45 49.81 -32.81
N GLY A 6 19.25 50.12 -32.34
CA GLY A 6 18.80 49.87 -30.99
C GLY A 6 18.56 48.39 -30.73
N ALA A 7 19.21 47.86 -29.71
CA ALA A 7 18.93 46.52 -29.16
C ALA A 7 17.72 46.62 -28.24
N GLY A 8 16.60 46.05 -28.65
CA GLY A 8 15.44 45.80 -27.79
C GLY A 8 15.76 44.65 -26.83
N ALA A 9 15.86 44.99 -25.55
CA ALA A 9 15.91 43.99 -24.48
C ALA A 9 14.50 43.39 -24.33
N VAL A 10 14.37 42.08 -24.61
CA VAL A 10 13.20 41.31 -24.22
C VAL A 10 13.37 41.04 -22.73
N ALA A 11 12.56 41.68 -21.90
CA ALA A 11 12.45 41.34 -20.49
C ALA A 11 11.80 39.97 -20.37
N GLU A 12 12.57 38.97 -19.96
CA GLU A 12 12.03 37.71 -19.44
C GLU A 12 11.36 38.04 -18.10
N ASP A 13 10.04 37.99 -18.11
CA ASP A 13 9.22 38.07 -16.90
C ASP A 13 9.36 36.75 -16.14
N THR A 14 10.46 36.60 -15.39
CA THR A 14 10.57 35.60 -14.33
C THR A 14 9.65 36.00 -13.21
N ALA A 15 8.40 35.55 -13.26
CA ALA A 15 7.49 35.61 -12.11
C ALA A 15 8.12 34.79 -10.98
N THR A 16 8.90 35.46 -10.14
CA THR A 16 9.34 34.94 -8.84
C THR A 16 8.08 34.77 -7.98
N LEU A 17 7.62 33.54 -7.83
CA LEU A 17 6.59 33.15 -6.88
C LEU A 17 7.13 33.31 -5.45
N SER A 18 7.22 34.54 -4.97
CA SER A 18 7.52 34.85 -3.57
C SER A 18 6.30 34.56 -2.72
N GLY A 19 6.11 33.32 -2.33
CA GLY A 19 5.17 32.89 -1.29
C GLY A 19 5.86 32.83 0.07
N SER A 20 6.32 33.96 0.60
CA SER A 20 6.90 34.02 1.94
C SER A 20 5.80 33.82 2.99
N GLY A 21 5.87 32.74 3.77
CA GLY A 21 5.21 32.62 5.06
C GLY A 21 3.84 31.92 5.12
N THR A 22 3.39 31.21 4.08
CA THR A 22 2.18 30.38 4.17
C THR A 22 2.52 28.96 4.59
N THR A 23 1.80 28.44 5.58
CA THR A 23 1.87 27.04 5.99
C THR A 23 0.87 26.21 5.17
N LEU A 24 1.28 24.99 4.80
CA LEU A 24 0.41 23.97 4.22
C LEU A 24 0.35 22.79 5.19
N ASN A 25 -0.83 22.48 5.68
CA ASN A 25 -1.04 21.41 6.65
C ASN A 25 -1.56 20.16 5.94
N ILE A 26 -0.85 19.04 6.12
CA ILE A 26 -1.14 17.79 5.41
C ILE A 26 -1.35 16.65 6.42
N ALA A 27 -2.50 15.98 6.35
CA ALA A 27 -2.73 14.74 7.08
C ALA A 27 -2.29 13.54 6.25
N THR A 28 -1.47 12.66 6.82
CA THR A 28 -0.91 11.47 6.15
C THR A 28 -0.73 10.29 7.11
N TRP A 29 -0.38 9.11 6.57
CA TRP A 29 -0.27 7.86 7.31
C TRP A 29 0.98 7.71 8.21
N GLY A 30 2.01 8.49 8.00
CA GLY A 30 3.27 8.42 8.75
C GLY A 30 4.13 7.19 8.45
N GLY A 31 5.03 6.85 9.38
CA GLY A 31 5.95 5.72 9.26
C GLY A 31 6.90 5.79 8.06
N ALA A 32 7.27 4.65 7.50
CA ALA A 32 8.14 4.58 6.31
C ALA A 32 7.49 5.21 5.07
N TYR A 33 6.17 5.15 4.98
CA TYR A 33 5.41 5.80 3.92
C TYR A 33 5.51 7.32 4.02
N GLY A 34 5.23 7.91 5.20
CA GLY A 34 5.41 9.34 5.43
C GLY A 34 6.84 9.81 5.22
N GLN A 35 7.85 9.00 5.59
CA GLN A 35 9.26 9.32 5.31
C GLN A 35 9.56 9.35 3.80
N SER A 36 8.94 8.46 3.02
CA SER A 36 9.07 8.49 1.56
C SER A 36 8.43 9.74 0.96
N GLN A 37 7.30 10.17 1.51
CA GLN A 37 6.61 11.41 1.12
C GLN A 37 7.42 12.66 1.48
N GLU A 38 7.99 12.70 2.69
CA GLU A 38 8.90 13.78 3.11
C GLU A 38 10.05 13.94 2.12
N THR A 39 10.67 12.84 1.73
CA THR A 39 11.81 12.85 0.81
C THR A 39 11.42 13.22 -0.62
N ALA A 40 10.29 12.69 -1.12
CA ALA A 40 9.90 12.86 -2.53
C ALA A 40 9.07 14.13 -2.76
N TYR A 41 8.28 14.55 -1.78
CA TYR A 41 7.27 15.60 -1.94
C TYR A 41 7.45 16.78 -1.00
N PHE A 42 7.36 16.59 0.32
CA PHE A 42 7.23 17.69 1.29
C PHE A 42 8.47 18.57 1.34
N GLY A 43 9.64 17.97 1.54
CA GLY A 43 10.92 18.71 1.55
C GLY A 43 11.22 19.42 0.23
N PRO A 44 11.14 18.74 -0.94
CA PRO A 44 11.29 19.41 -2.23
C PRO A 44 10.27 20.52 -2.49
N PHE A 45 8.99 20.32 -2.18
CA PHE A 45 7.96 21.37 -2.34
C PHE A 45 8.25 22.59 -1.47
N ALA A 46 8.57 22.38 -0.19
CA ALA A 46 8.95 23.46 0.71
C ALA A 46 10.15 24.25 0.19
N LYS A 47 11.17 23.55 -0.32
CA LYS A 47 12.37 24.16 -0.89
C LYS A 47 12.10 24.98 -2.15
N GLU A 48 11.25 24.49 -3.05
CA GLU A 48 10.96 25.13 -4.34
C GLU A 48 10.01 26.33 -4.20
N THR A 49 9.08 26.26 -3.24
CA THR A 49 8.01 27.29 -3.11
C THR A 49 8.21 28.24 -1.94
N GLY A 50 9.10 27.93 -1.00
CA GLY A 50 9.23 28.68 0.27
C GLY A 50 8.05 28.44 1.22
N THR A 51 7.14 27.51 0.93
CA THR A 51 6.01 27.13 1.79
C THR A 51 6.49 26.27 2.95
N THR A 52 6.06 26.56 4.18
CA THR A 52 6.26 25.65 5.31
C THR A 52 5.26 24.50 5.20
N VAL A 53 5.74 23.25 5.09
CA VAL A 53 4.87 22.06 5.13
C VAL A 53 4.83 21.53 6.56
N SER A 54 3.63 21.38 7.12
CA SER A 54 3.36 20.77 8.41
C SER A 54 2.59 19.47 8.19
N THR A 55 3.02 18.38 8.81
CA THR A 55 2.37 17.08 8.64
C THR A 55 1.79 16.56 9.94
N GLU A 56 0.58 16.04 9.88
CA GLU A 56 -0.08 15.33 10.97
C GLU A 56 -0.32 13.87 10.57
N THR A 57 0.05 12.96 11.48
CA THR A 57 -0.18 11.52 11.27
C THR A 57 -1.50 11.12 11.91
N TYR A 58 -2.33 10.38 11.16
CA TYR A 58 -3.60 9.84 11.66
C TYR A 58 -3.69 8.31 11.43
N ASP A 59 -4.70 7.67 12.02
CA ASP A 59 -4.84 6.20 12.03
C ASP A 59 -5.49 5.60 10.77
N GLY A 60 -5.83 6.44 9.79
CA GLY A 60 -6.51 6.04 8.55
C GLY A 60 -8.02 5.88 8.67
N SER A 61 -8.60 6.03 9.86
CA SER A 61 -10.04 5.87 10.04
C SER A 61 -10.86 7.03 9.45
N LEU A 62 -12.02 6.70 8.85
CA LEU A 62 -12.97 7.69 8.35
C LEU A 62 -13.46 8.61 9.47
N ALA A 63 -13.61 8.09 10.69
CA ALA A 63 -14.06 8.89 11.84
C ALA A 63 -13.04 9.96 12.20
N LYS A 64 -11.75 9.59 12.26
CA LYS A 64 -10.68 10.53 12.59
C LYS A 64 -10.50 11.60 11.53
N ILE A 65 -10.51 11.23 10.26
CA ILE A 65 -10.38 12.23 9.19
C ILE A 65 -11.59 13.17 9.13
N LYS A 66 -12.82 12.67 9.39
CA LYS A 66 -14.00 13.53 9.50
C LYS A 66 -13.85 14.53 10.65
N GLU A 67 -13.35 14.11 11.82
CA GLU A 67 -13.07 15.00 12.94
C GLU A 67 -12.11 16.13 12.55
N MET A 68 -11.06 15.82 11.77
CA MET A 68 -10.04 16.78 11.33
C MET A 68 -10.55 17.79 10.29
N ILE A 69 -11.56 17.42 9.48
CA ILE A 69 -12.05 18.23 8.36
C ILE A 69 -13.47 18.75 8.54
N ASP A 70 -14.22 18.25 9.54
CA ASP A 70 -15.60 18.65 9.82
C ASP A 70 -15.61 19.81 10.78
N GLY A 71 -15.86 21.00 10.24
CA GLY A 71 -16.03 22.19 11.04
C GLY A 71 -15.59 23.48 10.36
N SER A 72 -15.98 24.60 10.98
CA SER A 72 -15.61 25.96 10.54
C SER A 72 -14.11 26.26 10.75
N ASP A 73 -13.35 25.36 11.36
CA ASP A 73 -11.96 25.56 11.74
C ASP A 73 -11.04 24.40 11.32
N THR A 74 -11.25 23.88 10.11
CA THR A 74 -10.39 22.85 9.50
C THR A 74 -8.94 23.31 9.52
N GLU A 75 -8.06 22.57 10.20
CA GLU A 75 -6.63 22.88 10.27
C GLU A 75 -5.82 22.19 9.16
N VAL A 76 -6.46 21.30 8.38
CA VAL A 76 -5.82 20.49 7.35
C VAL A 76 -6.18 21.00 5.96
N ASP A 77 -5.18 21.22 5.12
CA ASP A 77 -5.34 21.70 3.75
C ASP A 77 -5.33 20.56 2.72
N VAL A 78 -4.59 19.50 3.00
CA VAL A 78 -4.50 18.29 2.15
C VAL A 78 -4.62 17.05 3.03
N VAL A 79 -5.36 16.07 2.55
CA VAL A 79 -5.47 14.74 3.19
C VAL A 79 -5.01 13.64 2.25
N ASP A 80 -4.26 12.68 2.78
CA ASP A 80 -3.89 11.44 2.10
C ASP A 80 -4.76 10.32 2.66
N VAL A 81 -5.70 9.85 1.87
CA VAL A 81 -6.76 8.92 2.30
C VAL A 81 -6.85 7.70 1.39
N SER A 82 -7.34 6.59 1.94
CA SER A 82 -7.67 5.41 1.13
C SER A 82 -8.82 5.70 0.17
N ASN A 83 -8.91 4.92 -0.90
CA ASN A 83 -9.97 5.05 -1.90
C ASN A 83 -11.38 4.94 -1.31
N GLY A 84 -11.59 4.05 -0.33
CA GLY A 84 -12.87 3.92 0.36
C GLY A 84 -13.23 5.16 1.19
N THR A 85 -12.26 5.69 1.93
CA THR A 85 -12.42 6.93 2.71
C THR A 85 -12.69 8.11 1.80
N LEU A 86 -11.94 8.24 0.67
CA LEU A 86 -12.18 9.28 -0.32
C LEU A 86 -13.61 9.25 -0.83
N GLY A 87 -14.10 8.05 -1.23
CA GLY A 87 -15.47 7.88 -1.73
C GLY A 87 -16.53 8.35 -0.73
N ALA A 88 -16.39 7.98 0.54
CA ALA A 88 -17.30 8.41 1.60
C ALA A 88 -17.29 9.93 1.79
N LEU A 89 -16.10 10.54 1.90
CA LEU A 89 -15.96 11.99 2.08
C LEU A 89 -16.48 12.79 0.88
N CYS A 90 -16.24 12.27 -0.34
CA CYS A 90 -16.71 12.91 -1.58
C CYS A 90 -18.24 12.86 -1.68
N ASN A 91 -18.86 11.72 -1.37
CA ASN A 91 -20.32 11.56 -1.35
C ASN A 91 -20.98 12.45 -0.29
N ASP A 92 -20.35 12.62 0.86
CA ASP A 92 -20.81 13.53 1.92
C ASP A 92 -20.60 15.01 1.56
N GLY A 93 -19.95 15.29 0.43
CA GLY A 93 -19.69 16.64 -0.04
C GLY A 93 -18.65 17.40 0.77
N LEU A 94 -17.73 16.71 1.45
CA LEU A 94 -16.72 17.29 2.34
C LEU A 94 -15.40 17.66 1.63
N LEU A 95 -15.24 17.28 0.36
CA LEU A 95 -14.02 17.52 -0.42
C LEU A 95 -14.26 18.48 -1.57
N GLU A 96 -13.21 19.20 -1.97
CA GLU A 96 -13.19 20.01 -3.19
C GLU A 96 -13.06 19.09 -4.41
N PRO A 97 -13.68 19.44 -5.56
CA PRO A 97 -13.47 18.72 -6.80
C PRO A 97 -12.04 18.92 -7.32
N ILE A 98 -11.49 17.88 -7.94
CA ILE A 98 -10.19 17.93 -8.63
C ILE A 98 -10.42 17.73 -10.13
N GLU A 99 -10.02 18.71 -10.91
CA GLU A 99 -10.09 18.67 -12.37
C GLU A 99 -8.79 18.08 -12.94
N ALA A 100 -8.88 17.09 -13.81
CA ALA A 100 -7.70 16.49 -14.45
C ALA A 100 -6.85 17.52 -15.20
N SER A 101 -7.50 18.56 -15.77
CA SER A 101 -6.84 19.68 -16.45
C SER A 101 -5.96 20.56 -15.55
N SER A 102 -6.16 20.48 -14.22
CA SER A 102 -5.32 21.19 -13.24
C SER A 102 -4.00 20.48 -12.94
N LEU A 103 -3.87 19.21 -13.36
CA LEU A 103 -2.68 18.41 -13.18
C LEU A 103 -1.72 18.56 -14.35
N GLY A 104 -0.42 18.52 -14.09
CA GLY A 104 0.60 18.65 -15.13
C GLY A 104 0.52 17.56 -16.19
N ALA A 105 0.84 17.89 -17.44
CA ALA A 105 0.97 16.92 -18.53
C ALA A 105 2.17 15.98 -18.28
N ALA A 106 2.15 14.83 -18.96
CA ALA A 106 3.30 13.94 -19.01
C ALA A 106 4.47 14.57 -19.80
N PRO A 107 5.71 14.09 -19.65
CA PRO A 107 6.88 14.63 -20.38
C PRO A 107 6.77 14.55 -21.90
N ASP A 108 5.95 13.63 -22.42
CA ASP A 108 5.68 13.50 -23.86
C ASP A 108 4.49 14.35 -24.36
N GLY A 109 3.90 15.16 -23.48
CA GLY A 109 2.79 16.05 -23.78
C GLY A 109 1.40 15.42 -23.62
N GLN A 110 1.29 14.16 -23.22
CA GLN A 110 -0.01 13.56 -22.92
C GLN A 110 -0.65 14.27 -21.73
N SER A 111 -1.96 14.49 -21.77
CA SER A 111 -2.72 15.06 -20.67
C SER A 111 -2.74 14.11 -19.45
N ALA A 112 -3.00 14.65 -18.26
CA ALA A 112 -3.01 13.85 -17.03
C ALA A 112 -4.02 12.68 -17.11
N ASP A 113 -5.22 12.89 -17.65
CA ASP A 113 -6.24 11.86 -17.80
C ASP A 113 -5.81 10.70 -18.71
N GLN A 114 -4.95 10.97 -19.71
CA GLN A 114 -4.39 9.94 -20.59
C GLN A 114 -3.19 9.19 -19.97
N ASP A 115 -2.42 9.88 -19.14
CA ASP A 115 -1.21 9.33 -18.51
C ASP A 115 -1.52 8.55 -17.23
N PHE A 116 -2.52 8.96 -16.45
CA PHE A 116 -2.92 8.18 -15.28
C PHE A 116 -3.49 6.81 -15.67
N LEU A 117 -3.19 5.80 -14.84
CA LEU A 117 -3.86 4.51 -14.89
C LEU A 117 -5.32 4.67 -14.45
N SER A 118 -6.18 3.75 -14.90
CA SER A 118 -7.61 3.79 -14.58
C SER A 118 -7.85 3.92 -13.07
N GLY A 119 -8.65 4.91 -12.69
CA GLY A 119 -8.98 5.24 -11.31
C GLY A 119 -7.94 6.06 -10.56
N GLY A 120 -6.84 6.46 -11.21
CA GLY A 120 -5.83 7.35 -10.62
C GLY A 120 -6.31 8.79 -10.45
N ILE A 121 -7.35 9.21 -11.18
CA ILE A 121 -8.04 10.48 -10.98
C ILE A 121 -9.52 10.17 -10.70
N SER A 122 -10.08 10.79 -9.69
CA SER A 122 -11.49 10.74 -9.33
C SER A 122 -12.07 12.15 -9.20
N ALA A 123 -13.38 12.28 -8.96
CA ALA A 123 -14.03 13.57 -8.83
C ALA A 123 -13.45 14.45 -7.71
N CYS A 124 -12.97 13.87 -6.61
CA CYS A 124 -12.50 14.60 -5.42
C CYS A 124 -11.07 14.27 -5.02
N GLY A 125 -10.34 13.45 -5.79
CA GLY A 125 -9.00 13.04 -5.40
C GLY A 125 -8.15 12.55 -6.56
N VAL A 126 -6.84 12.53 -6.34
CA VAL A 126 -5.85 12.02 -7.28
C VAL A 126 -4.88 11.11 -6.57
N ALA A 127 -4.58 9.97 -7.17
CA ALA A 127 -3.78 8.93 -6.55
C ALA A 127 -2.35 9.39 -6.27
N SER A 128 -1.94 9.20 -5.02
CA SER A 128 -0.57 9.31 -4.56
C SER A 128 0.21 8.04 -4.87
N VAL A 129 -0.36 6.88 -4.50
CA VAL A 129 0.23 5.56 -4.71
C VAL A 129 -0.84 4.48 -4.97
N ALA A 130 -0.39 3.38 -5.57
CA ALA A 130 -1.08 2.10 -5.50
C ALA A 130 -0.29 1.14 -4.61
N TRP A 131 -0.96 0.54 -3.66
CA TRP A 131 -0.46 -0.58 -2.88
C TRP A 131 -1.21 -1.85 -3.24
N SER A 132 -0.72 -3.02 -2.87
CA SER A 132 -1.45 -4.25 -3.17
C SER A 132 -1.29 -5.31 -2.10
N GLU A 133 -2.27 -6.19 -2.04
CA GLU A 133 -2.14 -7.52 -1.48
C GLU A 133 -1.65 -8.48 -2.56
N ALA A 134 -0.54 -9.16 -2.30
CA ALA A 134 0.10 -10.08 -3.22
C ALA A 134 0.51 -11.36 -2.47
N ILE A 135 0.88 -12.40 -3.22
CA ILE A 135 1.33 -13.65 -2.62
C ILE A 135 2.85 -13.62 -2.46
N ALA A 136 3.31 -13.76 -1.21
CA ALA A 136 4.69 -14.06 -0.91
C ALA A 136 4.88 -15.56 -0.71
N PHE A 137 6.09 -16.08 -0.97
CA PHE A 137 6.43 -17.47 -0.71
C PHE A 137 7.89 -17.64 -0.27
N ASP A 138 8.16 -18.70 0.51
CA ASP A 138 9.52 -19.11 0.87
C ASP A 138 10.16 -19.88 -0.28
N ARG A 139 11.18 -19.29 -0.93
CA ARG A 139 11.92 -19.93 -2.03
C ARG A 139 12.56 -21.25 -1.63
N GLN A 140 12.92 -21.42 -0.36
CA GLN A 140 13.53 -22.64 0.16
C GLN A 140 12.53 -23.79 0.32
N ALA A 141 11.23 -23.47 0.47
CA ALA A 141 10.19 -24.47 0.54
C ALA A 141 9.93 -25.17 -0.82
N PHE A 142 10.33 -24.54 -1.93
CA PHE A 142 9.99 -24.97 -3.29
C PHE A 142 11.23 -25.09 -4.17
N THR A 143 11.99 -26.19 -4.03
CA THR A 143 13.27 -26.37 -4.72
C THR A 143 13.14 -26.84 -6.18
N LYS A 144 12.02 -27.49 -6.55
CA LYS A 144 11.82 -28.05 -7.90
C LYS A 144 11.18 -27.03 -8.86
N ALA A 145 10.25 -26.24 -8.37
CA ALA A 145 9.55 -25.20 -9.12
C ALA A 145 9.10 -24.13 -8.14
N GLN A 146 9.15 -22.87 -8.54
CA GLN A 146 8.67 -21.75 -7.74
C GLN A 146 7.21 -21.43 -8.11
N PRO A 147 6.35 -21.02 -7.16
CA PRO A 147 5.05 -20.45 -7.46
C PRO A 147 5.18 -19.24 -8.38
N SER A 148 4.30 -19.11 -9.36
CA SER A 148 4.37 -18.05 -10.37
C SER A 148 3.01 -17.48 -10.78
N GLN A 149 1.91 -18.13 -10.39
CA GLN A 149 0.55 -17.72 -10.69
C GLN A 149 -0.35 -17.90 -9.47
N ILE A 150 -1.43 -17.13 -9.43
CA ILE A 150 -2.35 -17.13 -8.27
C ILE A 150 -2.95 -18.51 -7.99
N GLY A 151 -3.20 -19.32 -9.02
CA GLY A 151 -3.71 -20.70 -8.88
C GLY A 151 -2.78 -21.64 -8.07
N ASP A 152 -1.50 -21.28 -7.96
CA ASP A 152 -0.53 -22.05 -7.15
C ASP A 152 -0.84 -21.96 -5.65
N LEU A 153 -1.58 -20.94 -5.22
CA LEU A 153 -2.08 -20.78 -3.84
C LEU A 153 -2.93 -21.99 -3.40
N LEU A 154 -3.79 -22.49 -4.29
CA LEU A 154 -4.68 -23.62 -4.00
C LEU A 154 -4.03 -24.98 -4.27
N ASN A 155 -2.88 -25.04 -4.93
CA ASN A 155 -2.26 -26.27 -5.37
C ASN A 155 -1.29 -26.83 -4.32
N ILE A 156 -1.82 -27.40 -3.24
CA ILE A 156 -1.01 -27.98 -2.15
C ILE A 156 -0.20 -29.21 -2.62
N LYS A 157 -0.68 -29.93 -3.64
CA LYS A 157 0.05 -31.11 -4.16
C LYS A 157 1.36 -30.70 -4.82
N ARG A 158 1.36 -29.63 -5.61
CA ARG A 158 2.57 -29.12 -6.28
C ARG A 158 3.41 -28.24 -5.35
N PHE A 159 2.76 -27.45 -4.53
CA PHE A 159 3.37 -26.51 -3.61
C PHE A 159 2.92 -26.81 -2.18
N PRO A 160 3.55 -27.80 -1.51
CA PRO A 160 3.13 -28.24 -0.19
C PRO A 160 3.38 -27.20 0.91
N GLY A 161 2.71 -27.39 2.05
CA GLY A 161 2.84 -26.55 3.23
C GLY A 161 1.62 -25.65 3.46
N LYS A 162 1.62 -24.95 4.60
CA LYS A 162 0.52 -24.11 5.00
C LYS A 162 0.50 -22.77 4.25
N ARG A 163 -0.67 -22.14 4.24
CA ARG A 163 -0.93 -20.80 3.69
C ARG A 163 -1.22 -19.84 4.84
N ALA A 164 -0.89 -18.57 4.67
CA ALA A 164 -1.42 -17.49 5.50
C ALA A 164 -2.37 -16.64 4.68
N LEU A 165 -3.60 -16.45 5.17
CA LEU A 165 -4.63 -15.63 4.52
C LEU A 165 -5.25 -14.67 5.54
N PRO A 166 -5.85 -13.54 5.09
CA PRO A 166 -6.59 -12.63 5.95
C PRO A 166 -7.71 -13.37 6.70
N ASN A 167 -7.92 -13.02 7.97
CA ASN A 167 -8.98 -13.56 8.80
C ASN A 167 -10.33 -12.84 8.53
N GLY A 168 -10.80 -12.94 7.31
CA GLY A 168 -12.04 -12.32 6.88
C GLY A 168 -12.34 -12.60 5.41
N PRO A 169 -13.54 -12.23 4.94
CA PRO A 169 -13.93 -12.46 3.56
C PRO A 169 -13.23 -11.51 2.58
N ARG A 170 -12.93 -10.25 2.98
CA ARG A 170 -12.23 -9.25 2.15
C ARG A 170 -10.87 -9.76 1.74
N TYR A 171 -10.49 -9.57 0.50
CA TYR A 171 -9.31 -10.12 -0.17
C TYR A 171 -9.35 -11.66 -0.29
N THR A 172 -9.80 -12.37 0.75
CA THR A 172 -9.78 -13.84 0.79
C THR A 172 -10.71 -14.45 -0.25
N LEU A 173 -11.92 -13.91 -0.44
CA LEU A 173 -12.86 -14.43 -1.44
C LEU A 173 -12.43 -14.07 -2.87
N GLU A 174 -11.89 -12.87 -3.07
CA GLU A 174 -11.28 -12.47 -4.34
C GLU A 174 -10.11 -13.37 -4.70
N LEU A 175 -9.16 -13.58 -3.76
CA LEU A 175 -8.02 -14.48 -3.97
C LEU A 175 -8.46 -15.91 -4.30
N ALA A 176 -9.53 -16.39 -3.64
CA ALA A 176 -10.07 -17.71 -3.90
C ALA A 176 -10.62 -17.85 -5.32
N LEU A 177 -11.40 -16.87 -5.79
CA LEU A 177 -11.95 -16.88 -7.15
C LEU A 177 -10.87 -16.71 -8.21
N LEU A 178 -9.91 -15.78 -8.00
CA LEU A 178 -8.76 -15.61 -8.88
C LEU A 178 -7.95 -16.90 -8.98
N ALA A 179 -7.69 -17.56 -7.85
CA ALA A 179 -6.95 -18.81 -7.81
C ALA A 179 -7.74 -20.01 -8.41
N ASP A 180 -9.07 -19.92 -8.43
CA ASP A 180 -9.94 -20.89 -9.12
C ASP A 180 -10.15 -20.56 -10.61
N GLY A 181 -9.45 -19.54 -11.13
CA GLY A 181 -9.40 -19.19 -12.56
C GLY A 181 -10.52 -18.27 -13.04
N VAL A 182 -11.16 -17.51 -12.14
CA VAL A 182 -12.09 -16.45 -12.53
C VAL A 182 -11.29 -15.25 -13.05
N ASP A 183 -11.72 -14.68 -14.17
CA ASP A 183 -11.12 -13.46 -14.72
C ASP A 183 -11.29 -12.27 -13.76
N THR A 184 -10.29 -11.39 -13.70
CA THR A 184 -10.33 -10.20 -12.85
C THR A 184 -11.56 -9.32 -13.10
N ALA A 185 -12.02 -9.21 -14.35
CA ALA A 185 -13.20 -8.42 -14.70
C ALA A 185 -14.51 -9.00 -14.15
N GLU A 186 -14.53 -10.29 -13.81
CA GLU A 186 -15.74 -11.00 -13.36
C GLU A 186 -15.81 -11.23 -11.84
N ILE A 187 -14.76 -10.88 -11.09
CA ILE A 187 -14.68 -11.20 -9.65
C ILE A 187 -15.90 -10.66 -8.88
N TYR A 188 -16.19 -9.38 -8.99
CA TYR A 188 -17.32 -8.78 -8.25
C TYR A 188 -18.69 -9.17 -8.84
N ASN A 189 -18.79 -9.46 -10.14
CA ASN A 189 -19.97 -10.04 -10.74
C ASN A 189 -20.26 -11.44 -10.16
N GLN A 190 -19.23 -12.26 -9.96
CA GLN A 190 -19.36 -13.56 -9.31
C GLN A 190 -19.73 -13.40 -7.81
N LEU A 191 -19.02 -12.56 -7.07
CA LEU A 191 -19.29 -12.33 -5.64
C LEU A 191 -20.67 -11.70 -5.38
N ALA A 192 -21.30 -11.07 -6.38
CA ALA A 192 -22.66 -10.56 -6.26
C ALA A 192 -23.76 -11.66 -6.37
N THR A 193 -23.37 -12.93 -6.61
CA THR A 193 -24.30 -14.05 -6.74
C THR A 193 -24.05 -15.12 -5.67
N PRO A 194 -25.08 -15.78 -5.15
CA PRO A 194 -24.91 -16.91 -4.21
C PRO A 194 -23.99 -18.00 -4.77
N GLU A 195 -24.14 -18.33 -6.06
CA GLU A 195 -23.35 -19.38 -6.73
C GLU A 195 -21.87 -19.01 -6.83
N GLY A 196 -21.56 -17.75 -7.09
CA GLY A 196 -20.18 -17.27 -7.15
C GLY A 196 -19.55 -17.23 -5.75
N VAL A 197 -20.29 -16.83 -4.72
CA VAL A 197 -19.83 -16.91 -3.33
C VAL A 197 -19.61 -18.37 -2.91
N ASP A 198 -20.51 -19.29 -3.28
CA ASP A 198 -20.34 -20.75 -3.05
C ASP A 198 -19.06 -21.26 -3.74
N ARG A 199 -18.79 -20.79 -4.96
CA ARG A 199 -17.57 -21.13 -5.71
C ARG A 199 -16.33 -20.68 -4.95
N ALA A 200 -16.33 -19.47 -4.40
CA ALA A 200 -15.20 -18.96 -3.62
C ALA A 200 -14.92 -19.82 -2.37
N PHE A 201 -15.95 -20.14 -1.60
CA PHE A 201 -15.81 -21.03 -0.44
C PHE A 201 -15.36 -22.44 -0.83
N LYS A 202 -15.92 -23.01 -1.91
CA LYS A 202 -15.50 -24.31 -2.44
C LYS A 202 -14.02 -24.31 -2.90
N ALA A 203 -13.53 -23.20 -3.41
CA ALA A 203 -12.11 -23.03 -3.73
C ALA A 203 -11.25 -23.06 -2.45
N LEU A 204 -11.69 -22.35 -1.41
CA LEU A 204 -11.01 -22.33 -0.10
C LEU A 204 -11.07 -23.68 0.61
N ASP A 205 -12.12 -24.49 0.44
CA ASP A 205 -12.21 -25.85 1.00
C ASP A 205 -11.02 -26.75 0.57
N LYS A 206 -10.43 -26.49 -0.61
CA LYS A 206 -9.25 -27.22 -1.09
C LYS A 206 -8.03 -27.07 -0.18
N ILE A 207 -7.97 -25.97 0.60
CA ILE A 207 -6.82 -25.61 1.44
C ILE A 207 -7.20 -25.36 2.90
N LYS A 208 -8.47 -25.38 3.27
CA LYS A 208 -9.04 -24.97 4.55
C LYS A 208 -8.22 -25.43 5.77
N ASP A 209 -7.86 -26.71 5.81
CA ASP A 209 -7.12 -27.32 6.91
C ASP A 209 -5.62 -26.91 6.94
N ASN A 210 -5.17 -26.22 5.90
CA ASN A 210 -3.79 -25.79 5.73
C ASN A 210 -3.63 -24.26 5.78
N VAL A 211 -4.62 -23.53 6.32
CA VAL A 211 -4.56 -22.08 6.42
C VAL A 211 -4.33 -21.64 7.86
N LEU A 212 -3.38 -20.73 8.05
CA LEU A 212 -3.27 -19.88 9.23
C LEU A 212 -3.90 -18.54 8.88
N TRP A 213 -4.89 -18.13 9.68
CA TRP A 213 -5.66 -16.91 9.47
C TRP A 213 -5.03 -15.77 10.27
N TRP A 214 -4.70 -14.66 9.61
CA TRP A 214 -4.07 -13.53 10.27
C TRP A 214 -5.02 -12.33 10.38
N ASP A 215 -4.94 -11.65 11.53
CA ASP A 215 -5.60 -10.37 11.80
C ASP A 215 -4.58 -9.22 11.76
N ASN A 216 -3.33 -9.51 12.14
CA ASN A 216 -2.27 -8.52 12.12
C ASN A 216 -1.46 -8.66 10.83
N ALA A 217 -1.35 -7.55 10.08
CA ALA A 217 -0.65 -7.50 8.81
C ALA A 217 0.86 -7.84 8.86
N GLN A 218 1.46 -7.94 10.06
CA GLN A 218 2.84 -8.41 10.22
C GLN A 218 2.95 -9.93 10.26
N ASP A 219 1.90 -10.63 10.71
CA ASP A 219 1.92 -12.07 10.94
C ASP A 219 2.26 -12.90 9.72
N PRO A 220 1.67 -12.67 8.51
CA PRO A 220 1.95 -13.51 7.36
C PRO A 220 3.43 -13.52 6.98
N ILE A 221 4.12 -12.38 7.14
CA ILE A 221 5.56 -12.27 6.86
C ILE A 221 6.38 -12.97 7.95
N SER A 222 6.05 -12.74 9.22
CA SER A 222 6.70 -13.41 10.34
C SER A 222 6.59 -14.93 10.21
N TRP A 223 5.40 -15.44 9.87
CA TRP A 223 5.16 -16.87 9.71
C TRP A 223 5.89 -17.50 8.51
N LEU A 224 6.11 -16.75 7.42
CA LEU A 224 6.99 -17.16 6.33
C LEU A 224 8.44 -17.29 6.79
N LEU A 225 8.95 -16.28 7.51
CA LEU A 225 10.32 -16.26 8.03
C LEU A 225 10.56 -17.36 9.06
N GLU A 226 9.57 -17.67 9.88
CA GLU A 226 9.56 -18.74 10.88
C GLU A 226 9.27 -20.13 10.26
N LYS A 227 9.03 -20.22 8.95
CA LYS A 227 8.67 -21.46 8.23
C LYS A 227 7.37 -22.12 8.72
N LYS A 228 6.49 -21.35 9.37
CA LYS A 228 5.16 -21.81 9.78
C LYS A 228 4.23 -21.99 8.57
N VAL A 229 4.42 -21.16 7.55
CA VAL A 229 3.73 -21.24 6.26
C VAL A 229 4.74 -21.22 5.11
N SER A 230 4.32 -21.70 3.94
CA SER A 230 5.15 -21.72 2.72
C SER A 230 4.72 -20.65 1.71
N MET A 231 3.47 -20.18 1.78
CA MET A 231 2.92 -19.08 0.98
C MET A 231 2.03 -18.21 1.87
N ALA A 232 1.98 -16.92 1.60
CA ALA A 232 1.19 -15.98 2.37
C ALA A 232 0.63 -14.86 1.48
N ALA A 233 -0.65 -14.56 1.61
CA ALA A 233 -1.20 -13.29 1.15
C ALA A 233 -0.79 -12.20 2.14
N GLY A 234 -0.38 -11.04 1.63
CA GLY A 234 0.04 -9.92 2.45
C GLY A 234 0.35 -8.66 1.65
N TYR A 235 0.51 -7.54 2.34
CA TYR A 235 0.76 -6.25 1.72
C TYR A 235 2.14 -6.15 1.07
N SER A 236 2.17 -5.73 -0.18
CA SER A 236 3.37 -5.67 -1.03
C SER A 236 4.56 -4.93 -0.39
N GLY A 237 4.31 -3.81 0.29
CA GLY A 237 5.35 -3.06 0.98
C GLY A 237 6.00 -3.83 2.13
N ARG A 238 5.24 -4.66 2.86
CA ARG A 238 5.77 -5.53 3.93
C ARG A 238 6.57 -6.69 3.36
N ILE A 239 6.06 -7.30 2.28
CA ILE A 239 6.77 -8.36 1.56
C ILE A 239 8.10 -7.83 1.03
N PHE A 240 8.09 -6.64 0.39
CA PHE A 240 9.31 -5.98 -0.10
C PHE A 240 10.36 -5.81 1.00
N ARG A 241 9.97 -5.25 2.14
CA ARG A 241 10.88 -5.06 3.27
C ARG A 241 11.53 -6.37 3.74
N ALA A 242 10.75 -7.45 3.77
CA ALA A 242 11.27 -8.77 4.13
C ALA A 242 12.20 -9.34 3.06
N VAL A 243 11.85 -9.19 1.77
CA VAL A 243 12.70 -9.65 0.65
C VAL A 243 14.07 -8.97 0.66
N VAL A 244 14.10 -7.64 0.84
CA VAL A 244 15.37 -6.90 0.83
C VAL A 244 16.14 -7.05 2.13
N GLY A 245 15.46 -7.16 3.28
CA GLY A 245 16.06 -7.38 4.59
C GLY A 245 16.71 -8.76 4.75
N ASP A 246 16.00 -9.80 4.27
CA ASP A 246 16.42 -11.20 4.38
C ASP A 246 17.16 -11.72 3.14
N ARG A 247 17.71 -10.83 2.33
CA ARG A 247 18.53 -11.17 1.17
C ARG A 247 17.88 -12.20 0.24
N GLN A 248 16.61 -11.98 -0.12
CA GLN A 248 15.91 -12.69 -1.20
C GLN A 248 15.45 -14.13 -0.88
N ARG A 249 15.33 -14.50 0.37
CA ARG A 249 14.73 -15.79 0.71
C ARG A 249 13.25 -15.88 0.27
N LEU A 250 12.52 -14.77 0.32
CA LEU A 250 11.13 -14.70 -0.11
C LEU A 250 11.03 -14.34 -1.59
N GLY A 251 9.96 -14.79 -2.22
CA GLY A 251 9.57 -14.44 -3.59
C GLY A 251 8.18 -13.82 -3.63
N PHE A 252 7.87 -13.14 -4.75
CA PHE A 252 6.55 -12.60 -5.06
C PHE A 252 5.85 -13.43 -6.13
N VAL A 253 4.53 -13.53 -6.04
CA VAL A 253 3.62 -13.83 -7.15
C VAL A 253 2.73 -12.59 -7.32
N TRP A 254 2.92 -11.89 -8.42
CA TRP A 254 2.15 -10.70 -8.79
C TRP A 254 0.86 -11.04 -9.54
N ASP A 255 0.82 -12.21 -10.17
CA ASP A 255 -0.37 -12.72 -10.88
C ASP A 255 -1.55 -12.81 -9.90
N GLY A 256 -2.64 -12.11 -10.19
CA GLY A 256 -3.82 -12.06 -9.34
C GLY A 256 -3.64 -11.19 -8.07
N GLN A 257 -2.69 -10.25 -8.06
CA GLN A 257 -2.61 -9.26 -6.98
C GLN A 257 -3.91 -8.43 -6.90
N ILE A 258 -4.26 -8.00 -5.70
CA ILE A 258 -5.39 -7.11 -5.47
C ILE A 258 -4.83 -5.77 -5.03
N TYR A 259 -5.04 -4.71 -5.83
CA TYR A 259 -4.51 -3.39 -5.53
C TYR A 259 -5.60 -2.41 -5.10
N ASP A 260 -5.21 -1.44 -4.29
CA ASP A 260 -6.01 -0.28 -3.94
C ASP A 260 -5.13 0.98 -3.94
N LEU A 261 -5.74 2.13 -3.74
CA LEU A 261 -5.13 3.44 -3.89
C LEU A 261 -5.17 4.22 -2.58
N ASP A 262 -4.11 4.98 -2.33
CA ASP A 262 -4.17 6.16 -1.48
C ASP A 262 -4.20 7.40 -2.38
N LEU A 263 -4.97 8.41 -1.99
CA LEU A 263 -5.25 9.57 -2.81
C LEU A 263 -5.11 10.87 -2.02
N TRP A 264 -4.55 11.87 -2.68
CA TRP A 264 -4.58 13.25 -2.22
C TRP A 264 -5.97 13.84 -2.46
N ALA A 265 -6.50 14.52 -1.45
CA ALA A 265 -7.74 15.28 -1.55
C ALA A 265 -7.64 16.61 -0.79
N ILE A 266 -8.54 17.55 -1.11
CA ILE A 266 -8.61 18.87 -0.50
C ILE A 266 -9.92 18.98 0.28
N PRO A 267 -9.90 19.14 1.61
CA PRO A 267 -11.11 19.44 2.37
C PRO A 267 -11.76 20.77 1.94
N LYS A 268 -13.11 20.84 1.93
CA LYS A 268 -13.81 22.07 1.60
C LYS A 268 -13.50 23.24 2.54
N GLY A 269 -13.20 22.95 3.80
CA GLY A 269 -12.82 23.93 4.82
C GLY A 269 -11.35 24.36 4.76
N ALA A 270 -10.53 23.82 3.85
CA ALA A 270 -9.09 24.11 3.77
C ALA A 270 -8.81 25.61 3.69
N LYS A 271 -7.92 26.10 4.55
CA LYS A 271 -7.55 27.53 4.64
C LYS A 271 -6.61 27.94 3.52
N ASN A 272 -5.76 27.02 3.03
CA ASN A 272 -4.79 27.25 1.98
C ASN A 272 -5.08 26.40 0.74
N LYS A 273 -6.28 26.54 0.15
CA LYS A 273 -6.71 25.77 -1.04
C LYS A 273 -5.76 25.93 -2.24
N ASP A 274 -5.24 27.13 -2.47
CA ASP A 274 -4.31 27.36 -3.58
C ASP A 274 -2.97 26.68 -3.34
N GLY A 275 -2.48 26.68 -2.10
CA GLY A 275 -1.32 25.90 -1.70
C GLY A 275 -1.55 24.39 -1.86
N ALA A 276 -2.73 23.90 -1.47
CA ALA A 276 -3.13 22.50 -1.62
C ALA A 276 -3.16 22.06 -3.09
N LYS A 277 -3.77 22.86 -3.97
CA LYS A 277 -3.78 22.59 -5.43
C LYS A 277 -2.39 22.54 -6.03
N ARG A 278 -1.53 23.54 -5.68
CA ARG A 278 -0.13 23.55 -6.13
C ARG A 278 0.65 22.34 -5.63
N PHE A 279 0.44 21.94 -4.36
CA PHE A 279 1.07 20.76 -3.79
C PHE A 279 0.63 19.49 -4.52
N ILE A 280 -0.65 19.27 -4.75
CA ILE A 280 -1.17 18.10 -5.45
C ILE A 280 -0.60 18.01 -6.87
N THR A 281 -0.60 19.13 -7.61
CA THR A 281 0.01 19.20 -8.95
C THR A 281 1.49 18.83 -8.90
N PHE A 282 2.24 19.34 -7.92
CA PHE A 282 3.64 19.02 -7.70
C PHE A 282 3.85 17.57 -7.31
N ALA A 283 3.12 17.05 -6.32
CA ALA A 283 3.27 15.70 -5.80
C ALA A 283 2.87 14.62 -6.83
N THR A 284 1.99 14.96 -7.76
CA THR A 284 1.56 14.07 -8.86
C THR A 284 2.36 14.26 -10.15
N ASP A 285 3.39 15.08 -10.15
CA ASP A 285 4.35 15.13 -11.25
C ASP A 285 5.03 13.76 -11.45
N PRO A 286 5.22 13.29 -12.69
CA PRO A 286 5.81 11.98 -12.96
C PRO A 286 7.16 11.75 -12.28
N ALA A 287 8.04 12.75 -12.23
CA ALA A 287 9.35 12.61 -11.59
C ALA A 287 9.23 12.50 -10.06
N ARG A 288 8.23 13.17 -9.44
CA ARG A 288 7.98 13.10 -8.01
C ARG A 288 7.38 11.77 -7.60
N LEU A 289 6.40 11.28 -8.35
CA LEU A 289 5.84 9.94 -8.14
C LEU A 289 6.91 8.85 -8.31
N ALA A 290 7.78 8.98 -9.31
CA ALA A 290 8.89 8.06 -9.51
C ALA A 290 9.90 8.11 -8.34
N ALA A 291 10.19 9.31 -7.81
CA ALA A 291 11.08 9.48 -6.68
C ALA A 291 10.56 8.76 -5.42
N GLN A 292 9.26 8.84 -5.12
CA GLN A 292 8.68 8.07 -4.02
C GLN A 292 8.74 6.56 -4.28
N ALA A 293 8.40 6.12 -5.49
CA ALA A 293 8.42 4.69 -5.86
C ALA A 293 9.84 4.08 -5.82
N GLN A 294 10.90 4.89 -5.85
CA GLN A 294 12.27 4.43 -5.62
C GLN A 294 12.59 4.19 -4.13
N LEU A 295 11.80 4.75 -3.22
CA LEU A 295 12.03 4.66 -1.76
C LEU A 295 11.17 3.58 -1.10
N ILE A 296 9.99 3.27 -1.69
CA ILE A 296 9.02 2.34 -1.14
C ILE A 296 8.35 1.54 -2.27
N ALA A 297 8.03 0.26 -2.01
CA ALA A 297 7.43 -0.63 -3.01
C ALA A 297 5.92 -0.39 -3.18
N TYR A 298 5.56 0.86 -3.46
CA TYR A 298 4.23 1.28 -3.87
C TYR A 298 4.28 1.84 -5.27
N GLY A 299 3.29 1.52 -6.09
CA GLY A 299 3.30 1.86 -7.51
C GLY A 299 2.80 3.26 -7.78
N PRO A 300 3.49 4.04 -8.61
CA PRO A 300 2.93 5.28 -9.10
C PRO A 300 1.76 5.01 -10.04
N MET A 301 0.73 5.85 -10.01
CA MET A 301 -0.46 5.70 -10.85
C MET A 301 -0.37 6.45 -12.18
N ARG A 302 0.83 6.96 -12.56
CA ARG A 302 1.09 7.53 -13.90
C ARG A 302 2.01 6.63 -14.71
N LYS A 303 1.64 6.36 -15.96
CA LYS A 303 2.43 5.54 -16.90
C LYS A 303 3.82 6.13 -17.12
N SER A 304 3.87 7.45 -17.32
CA SER A 304 5.14 8.18 -17.47
C SER A 304 6.04 8.07 -16.23
N ALA A 305 5.48 8.12 -15.02
CA ALA A 305 6.24 7.94 -13.79
C ALA A 305 6.87 6.56 -13.67
N ILE A 306 6.13 5.49 -14.03
CA ILE A 306 6.64 4.11 -13.99
C ILE A 306 7.91 3.97 -14.83
N THR A 307 7.99 4.66 -15.97
CA THR A 307 9.18 4.60 -16.84
C THR A 307 10.41 5.23 -16.20
N LEU A 308 10.21 6.24 -15.34
CA LEU A 308 11.26 6.98 -14.65
C LEU A 308 11.80 6.28 -13.39
N VAL A 309 11.07 5.29 -12.86
CA VAL A 309 11.51 4.55 -11.66
C VAL A 309 12.82 3.82 -11.96
N GLY A 310 13.80 4.03 -11.11
CA GLY A 310 15.11 3.38 -11.14
C GLY A 310 15.35 2.45 -9.96
N LYS A 311 16.60 2.38 -9.55
CA LYS A 311 17.01 1.59 -8.39
C LYS A 311 16.73 2.33 -7.08
N HIS A 312 16.47 1.55 -6.02
CA HIS A 312 16.43 2.08 -4.66
C HIS A 312 17.79 2.71 -4.30
N PRO A 313 17.82 3.97 -3.79
CA PRO A 313 19.08 4.72 -3.64
C PRO A 313 20.06 4.12 -2.62
N VAL A 314 19.57 3.33 -1.65
CA VAL A 314 20.42 2.73 -0.60
C VAL A 314 20.75 1.28 -0.87
N ILE A 315 19.74 0.45 -1.20
CA ILE A 315 19.90 -1.01 -1.36
C ILE A 315 20.17 -1.43 -2.80
N ALA A 316 20.11 -0.49 -3.75
CA ALA A 316 20.44 -0.64 -5.17
C ALA A 316 19.68 -1.73 -5.95
N VAL A 317 18.53 -2.21 -5.42
CA VAL A 317 17.62 -3.11 -6.14
C VAL A 317 16.83 -2.36 -7.20
N ASP A 318 16.47 -3.01 -8.29
CA ASP A 318 15.57 -2.43 -9.30
C ASP A 318 14.16 -2.38 -8.73
N MET A 319 13.64 -1.18 -8.49
CA MET A 319 12.34 -1.02 -7.86
C MET A 319 11.18 -1.45 -8.74
N LYS A 320 11.33 -1.47 -10.07
CA LYS A 320 10.27 -1.94 -10.99
C LYS A 320 9.84 -3.38 -10.73
N GLU A 321 10.76 -4.23 -10.26
CA GLU A 321 10.42 -5.61 -9.88
C GLU A 321 9.43 -5.69 -8.71
N PHE A 322 9.36 -4.64 -7.89
CA PHE A 322 8.59 -4.59 -6.64
C PHE A 322 7.38 -3.64 -6.68
N LEU A 323 7.11 -3.01 -7.84
CA LEU A 323 5.97 -2.11 -7.96
C LEU A 323 4.71 -2.84 -8.42
N PRO A 324 3.57 -2.70 -7.70
CA PRO A 324 2.29 -3.25 -8.14
C PRO A 324 1.90 -2.80 -9.55
N THR A 325 2.18 -1.55 -9.91
CA THR A 325 1.79 -0.94 -11.19
C THR A 325 2.81 -1.13 -12.32
N ALA A 326 3.93 -1.82 -12.07
CA ALA A 326 4.84 -2.16 -13.16
C ALA A 326 4.11 -3.00 -14.22
N PRO A 327 4.32 -2.77 -15.53
CA PRO A 327 3.50 -3.37 -16.59
C PRO A 327 3.38 -4.89 -16.51
N ASP A 328 4.47 -5.58 -16.16
CA ASP A 328 4.45 -7.04 -16.03
C ASP A 328 3.69 -7.51 -14.79
N ASN A 329 3.77 -6.78 -13.69
CA ASN A 329 3.09 -7.09 -12.44
C ASN A 329 1.59 -6.75 -12.51
N PHE A 330 1.21 -5.77 -13.33
CA PHE A 330 -0.15 -5.22 -13.39
C PHE A 330 -1.09 -5.96 -14.33
N LYS A 331 -0.59 -6.92 -15.14
CA LYS A 331 -1.36 -7.58 -16.22
C LYS A 331 -2.67 -8.21 -15.78
N LYS A 332 -2.69 -8.79 -14.57
CA LYS A 332 -3.86 -9.47 -13.96
C LYS A 332 -4.13 -8.91 -12.56
N ALA A 333 -3.89 -7.64 -12.37
CA ALA A 333 -4.21 -6.97 -11.13
C ALA A 333 -5.71 -6.72 -11.02
N LEU A 334 -6.30 -7.13 -9.91
CA LEU A 334 -7.67 -6.81 -9.55
C LEU A 334 -7.69 -5.50 -8.77
N ARG A 335 -8.50 -4.54 -9.16
CA ARG A 335 -8.77 -3.39 -8.31
C ARG A 335 -9.74 -3.79 -7.21
N PHE A 336 -9.40 -3.47 -5.96
CA PHE A 336 -10.29 -3.67 -4.83
C PHE A 336 -11.50 -2.73 -4.93
N ASP A 337 -12.71 -3.26 -4.78
CA ASP A 337 -13.94 -2.47 -4.85
C ASP A 337 -14.52 -2.26 -3.44
N GLU A 338 -14.05 -1.20 -2.79
CA GLU A 338 -14.51 -0.83 -1.46
C GLU A 338 -16.02 -0.49 -1.44
N ALA A 339 -16.54 0.12 -2.51
CA ALA A 339 -17.95 0.48 -2.59
C ALA A 339 -18.83 -0.77 -2.63
N TRP A 340 -18.40 -1.79 -3.36
CA TRP A 340 -19.05 -3.10 -3.39
C TRP A 340 -19.01 -3.75 -1.99
N TRP A 341 -17.85 -3.76 -1.35
CA TRP A 341 -17.68 -4.34 -0.01
C TRP A 341 -18.54 -3.62 1.07
N ASN A 342 -18.71 -2.32 0.96
CA ASN A 342 -19.56 -1.56 1.89
C ASN A 342 -21.05 -1.99 1.80
N GLN A 343 -21.48 -2.54 0.68
CA GLN A 343 -22.84 -3.03 0.47
C GLN A 343 -23.02 -4.52 0.86
N HIS A 344 -21.98 -5.34 0.68
CA HIS A 344 -22.09 -6.80 0.80
C HIS A 344 -21.27 -7.38 1.97
N GLY A 345 -20.40 -6.58 2.58
CA GLY A 345 -19.41 -7.06 3.51
C GLY A 345 -19.97 -7.67 4.79
N GLU A 346 -21.06 -7.15 5.33
CA GLU A 346 -21.66 -7.64 6.57
C GLU A 346 -22.20 -9.07 6.40
N GLU A 347 -22.96 -9.33 5.33
CA GLU A 347 -23.48 -10.66 5.02
C GLU A 347 -22.36 -11.66 4.79
N LEU A 348 -21.36 -11.28 4.00
CA LEU A 348 -20.22 -12.14 3.70
C LEU A 348 -19.32 -12.40 4.92
N ALA A 349 -19.21 -11.43 5.83
CA ALA A 349 -18.49 -11.62 7.09
C ALA A 349 -19.18 -12.67 7.97
N LYS A 350 -20.51 -12.61 8.10
CA LYS A 350 -21.29 -13.63 8.81
C LYS A 350 -21.10 -15.00 8.18
N ARG A 351 -21.27 -15.11 6.88
CA ARG A 351 -21.09 -16.36 6.14
C ARG A 351 -19.68 -16.93 6.25
N PHE A 352 -18.65 -16.08 6.24
CA PHE A 352 -17.27 -16.48 6.42
C PHE A 352 -17.02 -17.06 7.83
N GLN A 353 -17.59 -16.44 8.87
CA GLN A 353 -17.51 -16.94 10.24
C GLN A 353 -18.19 -18.32 10.40
N GLU A 354 -19.36 -18.53 9.76
CA GLU A 354 -20.06 -19.80 9.78
C GLU A 354 -19.30 -20.91 9.04
N TRP A 355 -18.63 -20.55 7.94
CA TRP A 355 -17.83 -21.48 7.13
C TRP A 355 -16.48 -21.83 7.77
N ARG A 356 -15.84 -20.89 8.45
CA ARG A 356 -14.50 -21.09 9.01
C ARG A 356 -14.53 -22.08 10.17
N PRO A 357 -13.56 -23.05 10.26
CA PRO A 357 -13.45 -23.88 11.44
C PRO A 357 -13.18 -23.01 12.68
N PRO A 358 -13.70 -23.39 13.86
CA PRO A 358 -13.39 -22.68 15.09
C PRO A 358 -11.84 -22.66 15.29
N PRO A 359 -11.30 -21.62 15.91
CA PRO A 359 -9.89 -21.60 16.25
C PRO A 359 -9.56 -22.86 17.08
N PRO A 360 -8.37 -23.47 16.92
CA PRO A 360 -7.97 -24.57 17.77
C PRO A 360 -8.07 -24.09 19.24
N PRO A 361 -8.49 -24.96 20.17
CA PRO A 361 -8.49 -24.61 21.58
C PRO A 361 -7.09 -24.10 21.95
N PRO A 362 -7.00 -23.08 22.82
CA PRO A 362 -5.70 -22.60 23.28
C PRO A 362 -4.90 -23.81 23.74
N GLU A 363 -3.64 -23.94 23.24
CA GLU A 363 -2.74 -24.98 23.76
C GLU A 363 -2.78 -24.84 25.27
N ALA A 364 -3.29 -25.87 25.94
CA ALA A 364 -3.24 -25.92 27.40
C ALA A 364 -1.78 -25.69 27.77
N ASP A 365 -1.51 -24.66 28.57
CA ASP A 365 -0.18 -24.37 29.08
C ASP A 365 0.42 -25.70 29.56
N LYS A 366 1.36 -26.24 28.77
CA LYS A 366 2.14 -27.38 29.26
C LYS A 366 2.76 -26.91 30.54
N PRO A 367 2.51 -27.59 31.68
CA PRO A 367 3.17 -27.22 32.92
C PRO A 367 4.67 -27.13 32.58
N ARG A 368 5.28 -25.97 32.80
CA ARG A 368 6.73 -25.87 32.83
C ARG A 368 7.18 -26.94 33.83
N GLU A 369 7.72 -28.04 33.30
CA GLU A 369 8.41 -29.01 34.14
C GLU A 369 9.42 -28.20 34.93
N ALA A 370 9.15 -28.09 36.21
CA ALA A 370 10.06 -27.52 37.17
C ALA A 370 11.34 -28.31 37.03
N GLU A 371 12.39 -27.70 36.54
CA GLU A 371 13.75 -28.20 36.58
C GLU A 371 14.12 -28.34 38.07
N ALA A 372 13.73 -29.49 38.61
CA ALA A 372 13.99 -29.87 39.96
C ALA A 372 15.50 -29.97 40.16
N ALA A 373 15.97 -29.10 41.01
CA ALA A 373 17.27 -29.05 41.59
C ALA A 373 17.98 -30.41 41.67
N LYS A 374 19.03 -30.62 40.90
CA LYS A 374 20.13 -31.52 41.20
C LYS A 374 21.39 -30.68 41.41
N GLY A 375 21.68 -30.43 42.63
CA GLY A 375 22.91 -29.77 43.03
C GLY A 375 23.10 -29.81 44.52
N LYS A 376 23.26 -30.99 45.06
CA LYS A 376 24.00 -31.14 46.34
C LYS A 376 25.39 -31.66 45.96
N ASP A 377 26.40 -30.82 46.15
CA ASP A 377 27.58 -31.24 46.91
C ASP A 377 28.42 -29.99 47.25
N ALA A 378 28.50 -29.79 48.53
CA ALA A 378 29.37 -28.84 49.22
C ALA A 378 30.81 -29.37 49.21
N ARG A 379 31.79 -28.51 49.05
CA ARG A 379 33.07 -28.59 49.73
C ARG A 379 33.77 -27.22 49.88
N PRO A 380 34.64 -27.05 50.84
CA PRO A 380 34.74 -25.81 51.58
C PRO A 380 35.87 -24.87 51.15
N SER A 381 35.78 -23.68 51.71
CA SER A 381 36.75 -22.57 51.67
C SER A 381 38.21 -22.99 51.92
N THR A 382 39.14 -22.40 51.13
CA THR A 382 40.42 -21.98 51.66
C THR A 382 40.76 -20.59 51.09
N SER A 383 40.89 -19.69 52.08
CA SER A 383 41.54 -18.38 52.04
C SER A 383 42.96 -18.50 51.44
N GLN A 384 43.36 -17.57 50.58
CA GLN A 384 44.64 -16.87 50.79
C GLN A 384 44.75 -15.64 49.91
N ALA A 385 45.33 -14.64 50.55
CA ALA A 385 45.51 -13.26 50.15
C ALA A 385 46.55 -13.05 49.03
N ALA A 386 46.47 -11.85 48.50
CA ALA A 386 47.31 -11.13 47.57
C ALA A 386 48.85 -11.26 47.83
N PRO A 387 49.76 -10.75 46.97
CA PRO A 387 49.86 -9.31 46.76
C PRO A 387 49.48 -8.80 45.36
#